data_f2c23005550eeeb79df33a2991b9456c
#
_entry.id   f2c23005550eeeb79df33a2991b9456c
#
_cell.length_a   1.000
_cell.length_b   1.000
_cell.length_c   1.000
_cell.angle_alpha   90.00
_cell.angle_beta   90.00
_cell.angle_gamma   90.00
#
_symmetry.space_group_name_H-M   'P 1'
#
loop_
_entity.id
_entity.type
_entity.pdbx_description
1 polymer ?
#
loop_
_entity_poly.entity_id
_entity_poly.type
_entity_poly.pdbx_seq_one_letter_code
_entity_poly.pdbx_strand_id
1 'polypeptide(L)'
;MRHLLFVTALLFTGFSFSQKAEVMEKLKEYNFSEDLLTENVKDADALYSFTQKMTTINSNGATEEISNFDPNKKVGDKWELVSVNGNSPTKKEKKTFNKNHNSTKEVNGELDEHSWKIVSDGDDYLVISFRYDKKTLPKKYAFLGDCIGYAFFNKATKELEKSEFKNEGPIKIKVLNVQHLDMVIHYLKDEDGTYLMKTMNMDLEVYFLGQVVDVKEISEYSDYKKVK
;
A
#
# COMPACT_ATOMS: atom_id res chain seq x y z
N MET A 1 -28.89 -25.90 -30.22
CA MET A 1 -28.68 -24.71 -29.37
C MET A 1 -28.01 -24.97 -28.02
N ARG A 2 -28.07 -26.20 -27.45
CA ARG A 2 -27.44 -26.51 -26.13
C ARG A 2 -25.91 -26.61 -26.15
N HIS A 3 -25.31 -26.93 -27.30
CA HIS A 3 -23.85 -27.07 -27.42
C HIS A 3 -23.11 -25.72 -27.65
N LEU A 4 -23.81 -24.68 -28.14
CA LEU A 4 -23.23 -23.35 -28.37
C LEU A 4 -22.98 -22.59 -27.08
N LEU A 5 -23.82 -22.80 -26.03
CA LEU A 5 -23.67 -22.20 -24.70
C LEU A 5 -22.48 -22.76 -23.92
N PHE A 6 -22.11 -24.04 -24.13
CA PHE A 6 -20.98 -24.66 -23.46
C PHE A 6 -19.62 -24.19 -24.00
N VAL A 7 -19.54 -23.92 -25.31
CA VAL A 7 -18.31 -23.39 -25.95
C VAL A 7 -18.05 -21.95 -25.52
N THR A 8 -19.10 -21.14 -25.35
CA THR A 8 -18.94 -19.74 -24.90
C THR A 8 -18.49 -19.63 -23.44
N ALA A 9 -18.94 -20.54 -22.56
CA ALA A 9 -18.50 -20.56 -21.15
C ALA A 9 -17.03 -20.97 -21.01
N LEU A 10 -16.55 -21.89 -21.83
CA LEU A 10 -15.13 -22.32 -21.84
C LEU A 10 -14.18 -21.24 -22.36
N LEU A 11 -14.65 -20.35 -23.26
CA LEU A 11 -13.83 -19.24 -23.74
C LEU A 11 -13.65 -18.14 -22.69
N PHE A 12 -14.63 -17.93 -21.81
CA PHE A 12 -14.53 -16.91 -20.75
C PHE A 12 -13.60 -17.31 -19.59
N THR A 13 -13.51 -18.58 -19.25
CA THR A 13 -12.60 -19.06 -18.20
C THR A 13 -11.14 -19.09 -18.65
N GLY A 14 -10.86 -19.19 -19.95
CA GLY A 14 -9.50 -19.15 -20.50
C GLY A 14 -8.82 -17.79 -20.44
N PHE A 15 -9.60 -16.68 -20.49
CA PHE A 15 -9.04 -15.34 -20.53
C PHE A 15 -8.42 -14.87 -19.20
N SER A 16 -8.96 -15.30 -18.04
CA SER A 16 -8.46 -14.90 -16.74
C SER A 16 -7.12 -15.56 -16.37
N PHE A 17 -6.95 -16.81 -16.70
CA PHE A 17 -5.65 -17.51 -16.53
C PHE A 17 -4.57 -16.99 -17.47
N SER A 18 -4.97 -16.43 -18.63
CA SER A 18 -4.07 -15.83 -19.61
C SER A 18 -3.41 -14.56 -19.09
N GLN A 19 -4.12 -13.70 -18.36
CA GLN A 19 -3.62 -12.38 -17.95
C GLN A 19 -2.49 -12.46 -16.91
N LYS A 20 -2.64 -13.29 -15.86
CA LYS A 20 -1.56 -13.51 -14.89
C LYS A 20 -0.33 -14.14 -15.57
N ALA A 21 -0.54 -15.13 -16.43
CA ALA A 21 0.56 -15.78 -17.15
C ALA A 21 1.31 -14.76 -18.05
N GLU A 22 0.59 -13.88 -18.73
CA GLU A 22 1.18 -12.81 -19.54
C GLU A 22 2.00 -11.83 -18.69
N VAL A 23 1.49 -11.42 -17.51
CA VAL A 23 2.23 -10.57 -16.57
C VAL A 23 3.51 -11.26 -16.11
N MET A 24 3.44 -12.53 -15.72
CA MET A 24 4.60 -13.30 -15.26
C MET A 24 5.64 -13.48 -16.38
N GLU A 25 5.20 -13.72 -17.61
CA GLU A 25 6.09 -13.79 -18.78
C GLU A 25 6.80 -12.46 -19.03
N LYS A 26 6.09 -11.33 -18.91
CA LYS A 26 6.69 -9.99 -19.05
C LYS A 26 7.66 -9.67 -17.94
N LEU A 27 7.37 -10.02 -16.70
CA LEU A 27 8.34 -9.85 -15.60
C LEU A 27 9.63 -10.63 -15.88
N LYS A 28 9.53 -11.87 -16.36
CA LYS A 28 10.67 -12.70 -16.77
C LYS A 28 11.44 -12.09 -17.92
N GLU A 29 10.75 -11.62 -18.97
CA GLU A 29 11.38 -11.00 -20.16
C GLU A 29 12.28 -9.85 -19.75
N TYR A 30 11.86 -9.05 -18.77
CA TYR A 30 12.64 -7.92 -18.25
C TYR A 30 13.56 -8.26 -17.09
N ASN A 31 13.68 -9.53 -16.67
CA ASN A 31 14.45 -10.00 -15.51
C ASN A 31 14.03 -9.36 -14.19
N PHE A 32 12.74 -9.12 -14.01
CA PHE A 32 12.18 -8.80 -12.69
C PHE A 32 11.94 -10.08 -11.90
N SER A 33 12.15 -10.03 -10.57
CA SER A 33 11.80 -11.14 -9.70
C SER A 33 10.26 -11.24 -9.57
N GLU A 34 9.73 -12.46 -9.68
CA GLU A 34 8.30 -12.74 -9.50
C GLU A 34 7.83 -12.43 -8.07
N ASP A 35 8.74 -12.51 -7.10
CA ASP A 35 8.47 -12.28 -5.67
C ASP A 35 8.20 -10.80 -5.33
N LEU A 36 8.53 -9.87 -6.26
CA LEU A 36 8.38 -8.43 -6.05
C LEU A 36 6.94 -7.98 -5.74
N LEU A 37 5.93 -8.73 -6.21
CA LEU A 37 4.53 -8.44 -5.94
C LEU A 37 3.98 -9.23 -4.75
N THR A 38 4.66 -10.28 -4.31
CA THR A 38 4.09 -11.24 -3.35
C THR A 38 4.79 -11.31 -2.00
N GLU A 39 6.11 -11.21 -1.93
CA GLU A 39 6.86 -11.52 -0.71
C GLU A 39 7.75 -10.38 -0.20
N ASN A 40 8.50 -9.71 -1.07
CA ASN A 40 9.57 -8.78 -0.64
C ASN A 40 9.11 -7.47 0.02
N VAL A 41 7.83 -7.11 -0.08
CA VAL A 41 7.26 -5.90 0.57
C VAL A 41 6.60 -6.24 1.92
N LYS A 42 6.29 -7.52 2.17
CA LYS A 42 5.52 -7.95 3.35
C LYS A 42 6.31 -7.97 4.65
N ASP A 43 7.62 -8.22 4.60
CA ASP A 43 8.40 -8.54 5.80
C ASP A 43 9.29 -7.39 6.30
N ALA A 44 9.32 -6.25 5.62
CA ALA A 44 10.15 -5.11 6.02
C ALA A 44 9.89 -4.67 7.47
N ASP A 45 8.62 -4.57 7.86
CA ASP A 45 8.22 -4.19 9.23
C ASP A 45 8.57 -5.25 10.29
N ALA A 46 8.79 -6.51 9.90
CA ALA A 46 9.23 -7.55 10.82
C ALA A 46 10.75 -7.54 11.05
N LEU A 47 11.50 -7.02 10.07
CA LEU A 47 12.96 -7.10 10.02
C LEU A 47 13.68 -5.80 10.37
N TYR A 48 13.00 -4.64 10.28
CA TYR A 48 13.64 -3.34 10.45
C TYR A 48 12.96 -2.47 11.50
N SER A 49 13.76 -1.78 12.30
CA SER A 49 13.32 -0.58 13.02
C SER A 49 13.53 0.63 12.13
N PHE A 50 12.69 1.67 12.26
CA PHE A 50 12.78 2.89 11.47
C PHE A 50 12.15 4.09 12.17
N THR A 51 12.41 5.27 11.65
CA THR A 51 11.75 6.53 12.01
C THR A 51 10.73 6.88 10.92
N GLN A 52 9.52 7.27 11.30
CA GLN A 52 8.50 7.83 10.43
C GLN A 52 8.27 9.28 10.79
N LYS A 53 8.33 10.16 9.79
CA LYS A 53 7.86 11.54 9.88
C LYS A 53 6.58 11.65 9.05
N MET A 54 5.45 11.93 9.69
CA MET A 54 4.15 12.07 9.03
C MET A 54 3.67 13.51 9.13
N THR A 55 3.31 14.10 7.99
CA THR A 55 2.67 15.41 7.90
C THR A 55 1.25 15.24 7.41
N THR A 56 0.26 15.62 8.22
CA THR A 56 -1.16 15.65 7.84
C THR A 56 -1.57 17.09 7.57
N ILE A 57 -2.09 17.37 6.38
CA ILE A 57 -2.57 18.68 5.95
C ILE A 57 -4.08 18.61 5.72
N ASN A 58 -4.83 19.52 6.30
CA ASN A 58 -6.27 19.66 6.10
C ASN A 58 -6.68 21.13 6.23
N SER A 59 -7.99 21.41 6.19
CA SER A 59 -8.52 22.79 6.31
C SER A 59 -8.13 23.52 7.61
N ASN A 60 -7.71 22.81 8.66
CA ASN A 60 -7.28 23.39 9.93
C ASN A 60 -5.78 23.68 9.99
N GLY A 61 -5.03 23.35 8.94
CA GLY A 61 -3.60 23.52 8.83
C GLY A 61 -2.83 22.21 8.72
N ALA A 62 -1.53 22.27 9.00
CA ALA A 62 -0.64 21.12 8.96
C ALA A 62 -0.25 20.67 10.37
N THR A 63 -0.17 19.36 10.56
CA THR A 63 0.36 18.74 11.78
C THR A 63 1.46 17.77 11.39
N GLU A 64 2.60 17.89 12.04
CA GLU A 64 3.74 17.00 11.87
C GLU A 64 3.89 16.08 13.10
N GLU A 65 3.99 14.78 12.87
CA GLU A 65 4.28 13.76 13.89
C GLU A 65 5.56 13.02 13.53
N ILE A 66 6.46 12.84 14.49
CA ILE A 66 7.64 11.97 14.36
C ILE A 66 7.44 10.79 15.30
N SER A 67 7.61 9.59 14.78
CA SER A 67 7.47 8.35 15.53
C SER A 67 8.56 7.35 15.18
N ASN A 68 8.87 6.46 16.11
CA ASN A 68 9.79 5.35 15.93
C ASN A 68 9.04 4.03 15.95
N PHE A 69 9.44 3.13 15.08
CA PHE A 69 8.99 1.74 15.06
C PHE A 69 10.13 0.80 15.44
N ASP A 70 9.85 -0.17 16.33
CA ASP A 70 10.78 -1.21 16.73
C ASP A 70 10.04 -2.56 16.83
N PRO A 71 10.28 -3.50 15.91
CA PRO A 71 9.60 -4.80 15.90
C PRO A 71 9.97 -5.69 17.10
N ASN A 72 11.11 -5.45 17.76
CA ASN A 72 11.54 -6.19 18.94
C ASN A 72 10.75 -5.85 20.21
N LYS A 73 10.04 -4.71 20.22
CA LYS A 73 9.16 -4.33 21.33
C LYS A 73 7.92 -5.22 21.37
N LYS A 74 7.28 -5.30 22.52
CA LYS A 74 6.05 -6.07 22.72
C LYS A 74 4.93 -5.54 21.81
N VAL A 75 4.04 -6.43 21.40
CA VAL A 75 2.79 -6.04 20.72
C VAL A 75 2.07 -5.00 21.59
N GLY A 76 1.75 -3.85 20.99
CA GLY A 76 1.19 -2.71 21.70
C GLY A 76 2.20 -1.59 22.05
N ASP A 77 3.51 -1.87 21.98
CA ASP A 77 4.58 -0.92 22.29
C ASP A 77 5.55 -0.72 21.11
N LYS A 78 5.29 -1.37 19.95
CA LYS A 78 6.19 -1.32 18.78
C LYS A 78 6.36 0.11 18.24
N TRP A 79 5.33 0.93 18.35
CA TRP A 79 5.35 2.32 17.92
C TRP A 79 5.47 3.28 19.10
N GLU A 80 6.28 4.30 18.95
CA GLU A 80 6.50 5.35 19.94
C GLU A 80 6.42 6.73 19.30
N LEU A 81 5.47 7.57 19.75
CA LEU A 81 5.37 8.98 19.31
C LEU A 81 6.45 9.79 20.00
N VAL A 82 7.36 10.37 19.21
CA VAL A 82 8.51 11.14 19.66
C VAL A 82 8.20 12.63 19.76
N SER A 83 7.57 13.21 18.71
CA SER A 83 7.22 14.62 18.71
C SER A 83 5.93 14.91 17.94
N VAL A 84 5.27 16.03 18.28
CA VAL A 84 4.16 16.63 17.53
C VAL A 84 4.50 18.09 17.33
N ASN A 85 4.58 18.53 16.06
CA ASN A 85 4.97 19.90 15.68
C ASN A 85 6.27 20.36 16.37
N GLY A 86 7.27 19.48 16.44
CA GLY A 86 8.57 19.74 17.06
C GLY A 86 8.58 19.78 18.59
N ASN A 87 7.44 19.53 19.25
CA ASN A 87 7.33 19.54 20.72
C ASN A 87 7.17 18.11 21.26
N SER A 88 7.52 17.93 22.55
CA SER A 88 7.23 16.68 23.26
C SER A 88 5.73 16.41 23.28
N PRO A 89 5.27 15.20 22.91
CA PRO A 89 3.86 14.91 22.81
C PRO A 89 3.18 14.87 24.17
N THR A 90 1.96 15.39 24.23
CA THR A 90 1.11 15.37 25.42
C THR A 90 0.61 13.93 25.72
N LYS A 91 0.13 13.70 26.94
CA LYS A 91 -0.48 12.41 27.31
C LYS A 91 -1.68 12.04 26.40
N LYS A 92 -2.45 13.04 25.94
CA LYS A 92 -3.61 12.83 25.06
C LYS A 92 -3.15 12.39 23.67
N GLU A 93 -2.13 13.04 23.10
CA GLU A 93 -1.55 12.70 21.79
C GLU A 93 -0.97 11.30 21.82
N LYS A 94 -0.13 10.97 22.81
CA LYS A 94 0.40 9.60 22.99
C LYS A 94 -0.69 8.54 23.06
N LYS A 95 -1.76 8.80 23.82
CA LYS A 95 -2.88 7.87 23.94
C LYS A 95 -3.61 7.66 22.60
N THR A 96 -3.84 8.75 21.85
CA THR A 96 -4.49 8.69 20.53
C THR A 96 -3.61 7.96 19.52
N PHE A 97 -2.33 8.30 19.47
CA PHE A 97 -1.34 7.67 18.62
C PHE A 97 -1.26 6.15 18.88
N ASN A 98 -1.09 5.74 20.13
CA ASN A 98 -0.99 4.32 20.50
C ASN A 98 -2.26 3.53 20.13
N LYS A 99 -3.44 4.14 20.29
CA LYS A 99 -4.69 3.51 19.88
C LYS A 99 -4.75 3.26 18.37
N ASN A 100 -4.16 4.14 17.57
CA ASN A 100 -4.20 4.05 16.11
C ASN A 100 -3.11 3.12 15.55
N HIS A 101 -1.92 3.08 16.15
CA HIS A 101 -0.75 2.36 15.63
C HIS A 101 -0.54 0.99 16.31
N ASN A 102 -0.59 0.94 17.63
CA ASN A 102 -0.26 -0.28 18.37
C ASN A 102 -1.40 -1.32 18.46
N SER A 103 -2.58 -1.01 17.94
CA SER A 103 -3.71 -1.96 17.89
C SER A 103 -3.75 -2.78 16.59
N THR A 104 -2.80 -2.61 15.71
CA THR A 104 -2.85 -3.14 14.34
C THR A 104 -2.19 -4.50 14.24
N LYS A 105 -2.92 -5.48 13.74
CA LYS A 105 -2.34 -6.70 13.17
C LYS A 105 -1.69 -6.33 11.84
N GLU A 106 -0.62 -7.01 11.49
CA GLU A 106 0.06 -6.90 10.20
C GLU A 106 -0.93 -7.03 9.04
N VAL A 107 -0.68 -6.28 7.96
CA VAL A 107 -1.53 -6.33 6.76
C VAL A 107 -1.07 -7.51 5.92
N ASN A 108 -1.61 -8.68 6.19
CA ASN A 108 -1.36 -9.89 5.39
C ASN A 108 -2.49 -10.09 4.37
N GLY A 109 -2.69 -9.10 3.48
CA GLY A 109 -3.63 -9.23 2.38
C GLY A 109 -3.03 -10.05 1.24
N GLU A 110 -3.84 -10.94 0.65
CA GLU A 110 -3.47 -11.67 -0.56
C GLU A 110 -3.91 -10.88 -1.79
N LEU A 111 -3.15 -10.98 -2.87
CA LEU A 111 -3.53 -10.40 -4.15
C LEU A 111 -4.57 -11.30 -4.84
N ASP A 112 -5.58 -10.69 -5.45
CA ASP A 112 -6.52 -11.39 -6.31
C ASP A 112 -5.81 -11.75 -7.62
N GLU A 113 -5.49 -13.01 -7.81
CA GLU A 113 -4.77 -13.54 -8.96
C GLU A 113 -5.48 -13.29 -10.30
N HIS A 114 -6.79 -13.07 -10.29
CA HIS A 114 -7.57 -12.80 -11.50
C HIS A 114 -7.58 -11.30 -11.89
N SER A 115 -7.03 -10.45 -11.04
CA SER A 115 -7.04 -8.98 -11.25
C SER A 115 -5.81 -8.43 -11.98
N TRP A 116 -4.80 -9.25 -12.20
CA TRP A 116 -3.52 -8.84 -12.76
C TRP A 116 -3.62 -8.47 -14.23
N LYS A 117 -3.07 -7.30 -14.61
CA LYS A 117 -3.06 -6.83 -16.00
C LYS A 117 -1.82 -6.00 -16.28
N ILE A 118 -1.25 -6.13 -17.49
CA ILE A 118 -0.31 -5.18 -18.02
C ILE A 118 -1.11 -3.94 -18.44
N VAL A 119 -0.82 -2.81 -17.80
CA VAL A 119 -1.45 -1.51 -18.09
C VAL A 119 -0.66 -0.77 -19.16
N SER A 120 0.66 -0.82 -19.06
CA SER A 120 1.57 -0.20 -20.02
C SER A 120 2.91 -0.92 -20.03
N ASP A 121 3.51 -0.98 -21.21
CA ASP A 121 4.85 -1.51 -21.46
C ASP A 121 5.62 -0.44 -22.25
N GLY A 122 5.93 0.69 -21.58
CA GLY A 122 6.64 1.83 -22.14
C GLY A 122 8.18 1.67 -22.09
N ASP A 123 8.89 2.70 -22.53
CA ASP A 123 10.37 2.66 -22.58
C ASP A 123 11.00 2.55 -21.19
N ASP A 124 10.49 3.32 -20.22
CA ASP A 124 11.06 3.41 -18.87
C ASP A 124 10.45 2.40 -17.90
N TYR A 125 9.15 2.13 -18.01
CA TYR A 125 8.39 1.34 -17.04
C TYR A 125 7.56 0.24 -17.69
N LEU A 126 7.53 -0.91 -17.01
CA LEU A 126 6.44 -1.87 -17.09
C LEU A 126 5.48 -1.55 -15.94
N VAL A 127 4.20 -1.28 -16.27
CA VAL A 127 3.17 -0.98 -15.27
C VAL A 127 2.15 -2.12 -15.23
N ILE A 128 1.97 -2.70 -14.04
CA ILE A 128 1.04 -3.80 -13.79
C ILE A 128 -0.02 -3.32 -12.81
N SER A 129 -1.31 -3.53 -13.14
CA SER A 129 -2.39 -3.34 -12.18
C SER A 129 -2.76 -4.63 -11.47
N PHE A 130 -3.22 -4.50 -10.23
CA PHE A 130 -3.66 -5.61 -9.37
C PHE A 130 -4.70 -5.14 -8.36
N ARG A 131 -5.35 -6.09 -7.68
CA ARG A 131 -6.23 -5.82 -6.53
C ARG A 131 -5.86 -6.76 -5.38
N TYR A 132 -6.16 -6.33 -4.16
CA TYR A 132 -6.19 -7.22 -3.01
C TYR A 132 -7.48 -8.02 -2.97
N ASP A 133 -7.42 -9.30 -2.57
CA ASP A 133 -8.64 -10.02 -2.16
C ASP A 133 -9.14 -9.41 -0.84
N LYS A 134 -10.23 -8.65 -0.95
CA LYS A 134 -10.84 -7.94 0.18
C LYS A 134 -11.14 -8.84 1.38
N LYS A 135 -11.37 -10.14 1.15
CA LYS A 135 -11.70 -11.11 2.22
C LYS A 135 -10.50 -11.45 3.09
N THR A 136 -9.29 -11.32 2.56
CA THR A 136 -8.04 -11.62 3.26
C THR A 136 -7.54 -10.42 4.06
N LEU A 137 -8.02 -9.21 3.75
CA LEU A 137 -7.60 -7.97 4.39
C LEU A 137 -8.20 -7.81 5.80
N PRO A 138 -7.40 -7.37 6.78
CA PRO A 138 -7.93 -6.93 8.07
C PRO A 138 -8.95 -5.81 7.89
N LYS A 139 -9.98 -5.75 8.76
CA LYS A 139 -11.07 -4.75 8.68
C LYS A 139 -10.58 -3.30 8.48
N LYS A 140 -9.45 -2.94 9.10
CA LYS A 140 -8.86 -1.59 9.03
C LYS A 140 -8.42 -1.24 7.61
N TYR A 141 -8.00 -2.23 6.84
CA TYR A 141 -7.44 -2.10 5.50
C TYR A 141 -8.33 -2.67 4.39
N ALA A 142 -9.56 -3.09 4.75
CA ALA A 142 -10.49 -3.69 3.79
C ALA A 142 -10.84 -2.76 2.61
N PHE A 143 -10.65 -1.44 2.78
CA PHE A 143 -10.83 -0.46 1.72
C PHE A 143 -9.83 -0.63 0.56
N LEU A 144 -8.64 -1.21 0.81
CA LEU A 144 -7.67 -1.50 -0.26
C LEU A 144 -8.20 -2.51 -1.28
N GLY A 145 -9.12 -3.40 -0.86
CA GLY A 145 -9.82 -4.31 -1.78
C GLY A 145 -10.83 -3.61 -2.71
N ASP A 146 -11.18 -2.36 -2.42
CA ASP A 146 -12.03 -1.50 -3.27
C ASP A 146 -11.18 -0.55 -4.16
N CYS A 147 -9.84 -0.64 -4.07
CA CYS A 147 -8.90 0.13 -4.87
C CYS A 147 -8.26 -0.74 -5.97
N ILE A 148 -7.78 -0.09 -7.02
CA ILE A 148 -6.82 -0.68 -7.95
C ILE A 148 -5.42 -0.27 -7.49
N GLY A 149 -4.54 -1.25 -7.36
CA GLY A 149 -3.11 -1.05 -7.20
C GLY A 149 -2.42 -1.04 -8.57
N TYR A 150 -1.39 -0.22 -8.70
CA TYR A 150 -0.49 -0.17 -9.86
C TYR A 150 0.93 -0.30 -9.36
N ALA A 151 1.68 -1.26 -9.88
CA ALA A 151 3.10 -1.44 -9.60
C ALA A 151 3.93 -0.95 -10.80
N PHE A 152 4.90 -0.08 -10.54
CA PHE A 152 5.77 0.52 -11.55
C PHE A 152 7.16 -0.10 -11.45
N PHE A 153 7.49 -0.93 -12.42
CA PHE A 153 8.78 -1.59 -12.53
C PHE A 153 9.68 -0.80 -13.46
N ASN A 154 10.75 -0.23 -12.94
CA ASN A 154 11.73 0.52 -13.71
C ASN A 154 12.60 -0.43 -14.52
N LYS A 155 12.58 -0.32 -15.86
CA LYS A 155 13.29 -1.21 -16.76
C LYS A 155 14.81 -1.02 -16.76
N ALA A 156 15.29 0.17 -16.40
CA ALA A 156 16.72 0.46 -16.32
C ALA A 156 17.33 -0.11 -15.05
N THR A 157 16.71 0.10 -13.89
CA THR A 157 17.21 -0.36 -12.58
C THR A 157 16.82 -1.80 -12.26
N LYS A 158 15.83 -2.36 -12.95
CA LYS A 158 15.23 -3.68 -12.66
C LYS A 158 14.59 -3.77 -11.27
N GLU A 159 13.98 -2.69 -10.81
CA GLU A 159 13.41 -2.56 -9.47
C GLU A 159 11.96 -2.10 -9.51
N LEU A 160 11.20 -2.51 -8.50
CA LEU A 160 9.92 -1.89 -8.17
C LEU A 160 10.20 -0.51 -7.58
N GLU A 161 9.89 0.54 -8.32
CA GLU A 161 10.18 1.92 -7.90
C GLU A 161 9.07 2.48 -7.03
N LYS A 162 7.82 2.28 -7.45
CA LYS A 162 6.65 2.76 -6.71
C LYS A 162 5.42 1.89 -6.93
N SER A 163 4.48 2.02 -6.00
CA SER A 163 3.10 1.55 -6.15
C SER A 163 2.12 2.70 -5.97
N GLU A 164 1.02 2.67 -6.72
CA GLU A 164 -0.10 3.61 -6.58
C GLU A 164 -1.38 2.83 -6.28
N PHE A 165 -2.26 3.41 -5.44
CA PHE A 165 -3.58 2.85 -5.15
C PHE A 165 -4.63 3.93 -5.36
N LYS A 166 -5.65 3.62 -6.16
CA LYS A 166 -6.73 4.55 -6.50
C LYS A 166 -8.08 3.84 -6.37
N ASN A 167 -9.06 4.52 -5.81
CA ASN A 167 -10.43 4.01 -5.81
C ASN A 167 -11.12 4.31 -7.14
N GLU A 168 -11.98 3.41 -7.61
CA GLU A 168 -12.80 3.62 -8.82
C GLU A 168 -14.14 4.25 -8.53
N GLY A 169 -14.56 4.26 -7.29
CA GLY A 169 -15.80 4.85 -6.82
C GLY A 169 -15.73 5.12 -5.32
N PRO A 170 -16.74 5.76 -4.73
CA PRO A 170 -16.73 6.08 -3.32
C PRO A 170 -16.53 4.85 -2.44
N ILE A 171 -15.63 4.95 -1.47
CA ILE A 171 -15.32 3.88 -0.51
C ILE A 171 -15.63 4.33 0.92
N LYS A 172 -15.80 3.34 1.81
CA LYS A 172 -15.99 3.60 3.24
C LYS A 172 -14.74 3.22 4.02
N ILE A 173 -14.15 4.21 4.70
CA ILE A 173 -13.08 3.99 5.66
C ILE A 173 -13.60 4.33 7.04
N LYS A 174 -13.95 3.31 7.85
CA LYS A 174 -14.65 3.47 9.13
C LYS A 174 -16.00 4.22 8.94
N VAL A 175 -16.10 5.45 9.46
CA VAL A 175 -17.29 6.31 9.37
C VAL A 175 -17.20 7.33 8.23
N LEU A 176 -16.08 7.38 7.53
CA LEU A 176 -15.82 8.35 6.47
C LEU A 176 -16.28 7.81 5.12
N ASN A 177 -16.96 8.64 4.34
CA ASN A 177 -17.23 8.39 2.94
C ASN A 177 -16.13 9.08 2.12
N VAL A 178 -15.19 8.30 1.62
CA VAL A 178 -14.06 8.79 0.80
C VAL A 178 -14.51 8.78 -0.66
N GLN A 179 -14.54 9.95 -1.26
CA GLN A 179 -14.93 10.13 -2.66
C GLN A 179 -13.73 9.87 -3.57
N HIS A 180 -12.56 10.35 -3.16
CA HIS A 180 -11.30 10.16 -3.87
C HIS A 180 -10.21 9.71 -2.90
N LEU A 181 -9.45 8.70 -3.32
CA LEU A 181 -8.22 8.24 -2.68
C LEU A 181 -7.16 8.06 -3.77
N ASP A 182 -6.05 8.74 -3.60
CA ASP A 182 -4.82 8.51 -4.35
C ASP A 182 -3.68 8.31 -3.36
N MET A 183 -3.08 7.13 -3.34
CA MET A 183 -1.97 6.80 -2.46
C MET A 183 -0.79 6.35 -3.30
N VAL A 184 0.35 6.99 -3.13
CA VAL A 184 1.61 6.68 -3.83
C VAL A 184 2.66 6.29 -2.81
N ILE A 185 3.25 5.11 -2.97
CA ILE A 185 4.32 4.58 -2.15
C ILE A 185 5.57 4.47 -3.01
N HIS A 186 6.65 5.16 -2.63
CA HIS A 186 7.98 4.95 -3.22
C HIS A 186 8.80 4.03 -2.33
N TYR A 187 9.58 3.19 -2.99
CA TYR A 187 10.44 2.23 -2.30
C TYR A 187 11.92 2.60 -2.44
N LEU A 188 12.71 2.09 -1.54
CA LEU A 188 14.15 1.95 -1.66
C LEU A 188 14.48 0.47 -1.43
N LYS A 189 15.57 0.01 -2.01
CA LYS A 189 16.05 -1.36 -1.85
C LYS A 189 17.31 -1.32 -1.01
N ASP A 190 17.35 -2.15 0.03
CA ASP A 190 18.54 -2.28 0.84
C ASP A 190 19.59 -3.21 0.20
N GLU A 191 20.73 -3.39 0.86
CA GLU A 191 21.84 -4.24 0.38
C GLU A 191 21.46 -5.72 0.27
N ASP A 192 20.50 -6.19 1.05
CA ASP A 192 20.00 -7.58 1.03
C ASP A 192 18.88 -7.79 0.00
N GLY A 193 18.47 -6.75 -0.71
CA GLY A 193 17.42 -6.81 -1.71
C GLY A 193 16.00 -6.62 -1.18
N THR A 194 15.84 -6.30 0.11
CA THR A 194 14.54 -6.02 0.74
C THR A 194 14.03 -4.63 0.32
N TYR A 195 12.75 -4.57 -0.07
CA TYR A 195 12.10 -3.30 -0.38
C TYR A 195 11.56 -2.64 0.89
N LEU A 196 12.01 -1.41 1.13
CA LEU A 196 11.63 -0.58 2.26
C LEU A 196 10.86 0.62 1.75
N MET A 197 9.85 1.08 2.49
CA MET A 197 9.14 2.32 2.15
C MET A 197 10.08 3.51 2.29
N LYS A 198 10.19 4.34 1.25
CA LYS A 198 10.90 5.61 1.30
C LYS A 198 9.96 6.75 1.65
N THR A 199 8.84 6.81 0.93
CA THR A 199 7.78 7.80 1.17
C THR A 199 6.43 7.15 0.89
N MET A 200 5.39 7.63 1.58
CA MET A 200 4.00 7.35 1.27
C MET A 200 3.24 8.68 1.27
N ASN A 201 2.63 9.00 0.15
CA ASN A 201 1.76 10.17 0.01
C ASN A 201 0.34 9.68 -0.20
N MET A 202 -0.61 10.26 0.51
CA MET A 202 -2.02 9.92 0.38
C MET A 202 -2.86 11.20 0.31
N ASP A 203 -3.59 11.36 -0.78
CA ASP A 203 -4.55 12.42 -0.99
C ASP A 203 -5.97 11.84 -0.89
N LEU A 204 -6.77 12.40 0.02
CA LEU A 204 -8.14 11.97 0.31
C LEU A 204 -9.11 13.13 0.12
N GLU A 205 -10.20 12.89 -0.62
CA GLU A 205 -11.39 13.72 -0.60
C GLU A 205 -12.48 12.99 0.18
N VAL A 206 -12.89 13.54 1.31
CA VAL A 206 -13.81 12.92 2.26
C VAL A 206 -15.10 13.71 2.37
N TYR A 207 -16.24 13.05 2.19
CA TYR A 207 -17.53 13.66 2.50
C TYR A 207 -17.88 13.43 3.97
N PHE A 208 -17.93 14.52 4.75
CA PHE A 208 -18.20 14.48 6.17
C PHE A 208 -19.14 15.61 6.59
N LEU A 209 -20.25 15.27 7.29
CA LEU A 209 -21.24 16.23 7.77
C LEU A 209 -21.78 17.22 6.71
N GLY A 210 -21.97 16.74 5.48
CA GLY A 210 -22.51 17.57 4.40
C GLY A 210 -21.47 18.43 3.67
N GLN A 211 -20.20 18.29 3.99
CA GLN A 211 -19.08 19.02 3.36
C GLN A 211 -18.02 18.06 2.80
N VAL A 212 -17.35 18.51 1.76
CA VAL A 212 -16.15 17.86 1.24
C VAL A 212 -14.95 18.42 1.99
N VAL A 213 -14.10 17.54 2.47
CA VAL A 213 -12.87 17.87 3.19
C VAL A 213 -11.71 17.17 2.51
N ASP A 214 -10.72 17.94 2.10
CA ASP A 214 -9.46 17.41 1.57
C ASP A 214 -8.50 17.14 2.73
N VAL A 215 -7.90 15.96 2.70
CA VAL A 215 -6.85 15.55 3.65
C VAL A 215 -5.68 15.00 2.85
N LYS A 216 -4.50 15.56 3.10
CA LYS A 216 -3.25 15.07 2.53
C LYS A 216 -2.36 14.54 3.65
N GLU A 217 -1.87 13.31 3.51
CA GLU A 217 -0.87 12.73 4.39
C GLU A 217 0.42 12.48 3.61
N ILE A 218 1.54 12.92 4.16
CA ILE A 218 2.88 12.71 3.62
C ILE A 218 3.67 12.00 4.70
N SER A 219 4.12 10.78 4.45
CA SER A 219 4.99 10.02 5.34
C SER A 219 6.36 9.81 4.68
N GLU A 220 7.41 10.15 5.43
CA GLU A 220 8.81 9.91 5.08
C GLU A 220 9.38 8.90 6.07
N TYR A 221 10.10 7.89 5.57
CA TYR A 221 10.68 6.83 6.36
C TYR A 221 12.19 6.87 6.27
N SER A 222 12.86 6.81 7.43
CA SER A 222 14.31 6.94 7.54
C SER A 222 14.88 6.08 8.67
N ASP A 223 16.20 6.11 8.81
CA ASP A 223 16.94 5.46 9.89
C ASP A 223 16.68 3.94 10.03
N TYR A 224 16.47 3.29 8.89
CA TYR A 224 16.26 1.85 8.85
C TYR A 224 17.45 1.10 9.46
N LYS A 225 17.15 0.23 10.43
CA LYS A 225 18.14 -0.64 11.07
C LYS A 225 17.58 -2.05 11.10
N LYS A 226 18.30 -2.98 10.48
CA LYS A 226 17.94 -4.39 10.54
C LYS A 226 18.03 -4.87 11.98
N VAL A 227 16.96 -5.49 12.44
CA VAL A 227 16.90 -6.11 13.77
C VAL A 227 17.13 -7.61 13.63
N LYS A 228 17.79 -8.18 14.63
CA LYS A 228 18.11 -9.62 14.62
C LYS A 228 16.90 -10.44 15.02
#